data_a67120adf0660a83f00d6f54c7093de1
#
_entry.id   a67120adf0660a83f00d6f54c7093de1
#
_cell.length_a   1.000
_cell.length_b   1.000
_cell.length_c   1.000
_cell.angle_alpha   90.00
_cell.angle_beta   90.00
_cell.angle_gamma   90.00
#
_symmetry.space_group_name_H-M   'P 1'
#
loop_
_entity.id
_entity.type
_entity.pdbx_description
1 polymer ?
#
loop_
_entity_poly.entity_id
_entity_poly.type
_entity_poly.pdbx_seq_one_letter_code
_entity_poly.pdbx_strand_id
1 'polypeptide(L)'
;MGGNIRKEMPKGFLWGASTSAYQVEGAAEEDGKKLSQMDVLNRGTGFADASVASDHYHRYKEDIALMKECGFTAYRFSFSWSRIFPDGVGEANPKGLEFYDNLVDELVKNGIRPVPTIYHYDMPMALVEKYDGWVSRQSVDDFVAYGEFLIRRYGDRIKDWLIINEQSIIVEFWKKKNYVPEKYHGDPQVKFQINHHMNLGQAKLSKRIHELVEGGRSGAAIGYSPVYGLDSTPKNMLAMLNAEDLKNHFFLDIYFKGKYPAGAFRYLEEHGMAPVMEAGDMDIIREGKLDFLGVNYYASKCVRFPDADKNELTEAKSNLSGRKGAMGAYEVMPDFYQYMKNPNADTNDWDWTIDPTGMQYLLRDIYERYEIPMIITENGLGARDVLEDGKVHDDYRIDYWSRHLQAIHRAIELGVDVRGFLPWSFVDVLSTSNGYQKRYGLVYVNRDDEDIKDLARIPKDSFYWYQKVIATNQRSPLSGTGKRKLE
;
A
#
# COMPACT_ATOMS: atom_id res chain seq x y z
N MET A 1 16.69 13.85 -33.78
CA MET A 1 16.39 12.43 -34.03
C MET A 1 15.02 12.15 -33.43
N GLY A 2 13.97 12.03 -34.24
CA GLY A 2 12.62 11.73 -33.78
C GLY A 2 12.53 10.26 -33.43
N GLY A 3 12.81 9.91 -32.18
CA GLY A 3 12.55 8.57 -31.69
C GLY A 3 11.04 8.30 -31.76
N ASN A 4 10.65 7.20 -32.36
CA ASN A 4 9.28 6.71 -32.34
C ASN A 4 8.82 6.60 -30.88
N ILE A 5 7.94 7.49 -30.44
CA ILE A 5 7.32 7.44 -29.11
C ILE A 5 6.57 6.10 -29.02
N ARG A 6 7.04 5.20 -28.17
CA ARG A 6 6.35 3.92 -27.92
C ARG A 6 4.93 4.23 -27.46
N LYS A 7 3.94 3.66 -28.12
CA LYS A 7 2.54 3.80 -27.72
C LYS A 7 2.12 2.69 -26.74
N GLU A 8 2.91 1.63 -26.63
CA GLU A 8 2.63 0.42 -25.86
C GLU A 8 3.57 0.30 -24.65
N MET A 9 3.07 -0.29 -23.59
CA MET A 9 3.88 -0.70 -22.44
C MET A 9 4.83 -1.85 -22.83
N PRO A 10 5.92 -2.09 -22.07
CA PRO A 10 6.86 -3.17 -22.36
C PRO A 10 6.17 -4.53 -22.49
N LYS A 11 6.75 -5.42 -23.30
CA LYS A 11 6.27 -6.80 -23.40
C LYS A 11 6.37 -7.49 -22.04
N GLY A 12 5.29 -8.15 -21.62
CA GLY A 12 5.22 -8.82 -20.33
C GLY A 12 4.89 -7.87 -19.16
N PHE A 13 4.48 -6.63 -19.45
CA PHE A 13 3.97 -5.70 -18.43
C PHE A 13 2.78 -6.32 -17.71
N LEU A 14 2.80 -6.30 -16.38
CA LEU A 14 1.74 -6.88 -15.57
C LEU A 14 0.55 -5.91 -15.48
N TRP A 15 -0.57 -6.36 -15.96
CA TRP A 15 -1.84 -5.67 -15.85
C TRP A 15 -2.75 -6.38 -14.86
N GLY A 16 -3.36 -5.65 -13.94
CA GLY A 16 -4.24 -6.26 -12.96
C GLY A 16 -4.79 -5.23 -11.98
N ALA A 17 -5.06 -5.64 -10.76
CA ALA A 17 -5.43 -4.75 -9.67
C ALA A 17 -5.02 -5.35 -8.33
N SER A 18 -5.24 -4.58 -7.25
CA SER A 18 -4.85 -4.95 -5.89
C SER A 18 -6.04 -4.96 -4.94
N THR A 19 -5.90 -5.76 -3.89
CA THR A 19 -6.74 -5.74 -2.68
C THR A 19 -5.90 -6.13 -1.45
N SER A 20 -6.50 -6.08 -0.26
CA SER A 20 -5.94 -6.69 0.96
C SER A 20 -6.97 -7.52 1.71
N ALA A 21 -6.52 -8.53 2.43
CA ALA A 21 -7.36 -9.52 3.09
C ALA A 21 -8.45 -8.87 3.97
N TYR A 22 -8.08 -8.07 4.98
CA TYR A 22 -9.04 -7.50 5.91
C TYR A 22 -10.04 -6.53 5.25
N GLN A 23 -9.67 -5.93 4.09
CA GLN A 23 -10.52 -4.95 3.40
C GLN A 23 -11.54 -5.60 2.46
N VAL A 24 -11.33 -6.84 2.03
CA VAL A 24 -12.25 -7.49 1.07
C VAL A 24 -12.82 -8.81 1.53
N GLU A 25 -12.07 -9.62 2.31
CA GLU A 25 -12.46 -11.01 2.59
C GLU A 25 -13.79 -11.10 3.35
N GLY A 26 -13.91 -10.35 4.45
CA GLY A 26 -14.97 -10.61 5.41
C GLY A 26 -14.76 -11.92 6.17
N ALA A 27 -15.86 -12.57 6.57
CA ALA A 27 -15.79 -13.83 7.32
C ALA A 27 -14.79 -13.76 8.48
N ALA A 28 -14.80 -12.62 9.23
CA ALA A 28 -13.75 -12.28 10.18
C ALA A 28 -13.69 -13.23 11.40
N GLU A 29 -14.76 -13.96 11.66
CA GLU A 29 -14.87 -14.93 12.77
C GLU A 29 -15.44 -16.27 12.29
N GLU A 30 -15.32 -16.57 10.98
CA GLU A 30 -15.77 -17.82 10.39
C GLU A 30 -14.60 -18.79 10.16
N ASP A 31 -14.93 -20.09 10.08
CA ASP A 31 -14.00 -21.17 9.73
C ASP A 31 -12.71 -21.15 10.55
N GLY A 32 -12.79 -20.78 11.84
CA GLY A 32 -11.69 -20.78 12.77
C GLY A 32 -10.75 -19.58 12.70
N LYS A 33 -11.02 -18.58 11.84
CA LYS A 33 -10.28 -17.31 11.86
C LYS A 33 -10.52 -16.62 13.21
N LYS A 34 -9.45 -16.04 13.80
CA LYS A 34 -9.54 -15.11 14.93
C LYS A 34 -9.25 -13.68 14.46
N LEU A 35 -9.49 -12.74 15.37
CA LEU A 35 -9.38 -11.31 15.06
C LEU A 35 -7.93 -10.87 14.89
N SER A 36 -7.72 -9.98 13.93
CA SER A 36 -6.52 -9.17 13.79
C SER A 36 -6.74 -7.75 14.31
N GLN A 37 -5.66 -6.98 14.42
CA GLN A 37 -5.72 -5.55 14.74
C GLN A 37 -6.67 -4.77 13.80
N MET A 38 -6.74 -5.18 12.54
CA MET A 38 -7.55 -4.50 11.54
C MET A 38 -9.03 -4.90 11.60
N ASP A 39 -9.34 -6.11 12.03
CA ASP A 39 -10.73 -6.56 12.20
C ASP A 39 -11.45 -5.78 13.31
N VAL A 40 -10.72 -5.29 14.31
CA VAL A 40 -11.30 -4.52 15.43
C VAL A 40 -11.32 -3.01 15.20
N LEU A 41 -10.63 -2.52 14.18
CA LEU A 41 -10.36 -1.09 13.99
C LEU A 41 -11.63 -0.23 13.87
N ASN A 42 -12.61 -0.68 13.10
CA ASN A 42 -13.83 0.08 12.81
C ASN A 42 -15.03 -0.35 13.64
N ARG A 43 -14.88 -1.32 14.54
CA ARG A 43 -16.00 -1.79 15.38
C ARG A 43 -16.53 -0.66 16.26
N GLY A 44 -17.83 -0.39 16.14
CA GLY A 44 -18.52 0.64 16.96
C GLY A 44 -18.24 2.09 16.54
N THR A 45 -17.65 2.33 15.38
CA THR A 45 -17.31 3.70 14.90
C THR A 45 -18.42 4.35 14.04
N GLY A 46 -19.43 3.59 13.64
CA GLY A 46 -20.46 4.03 12.68
C GLY A 46 -20.05 3.83 11.21
N PHE A 47 -18.84 3.34 10.94
CA PHE A 47 -18.42 2.83 9.63
C PHE A 47 -18.54 1.31 9.58
N ALA A 48 -18.67 0.76 8.36
CA ALA A 48 -18.53 -0.68 8.17
C ALA A 48 -17.20 -1.18 8.74
N ASP A 49 -17.21 -2.40 9.24
CA ASP A 49 -16.03 -3.11 9.73
C ASP A 49 -15.66 -4.29 8.81
N ALA A 50 -14.63 -5.03 9.21
CA ALA A 50 -14.12 -6.14 8.43
C ALA A 50 -14.95 -7.44 8.56
N SER A 51 -16.03 -7.47 9.35
CA SER A 51 -16.81 -8.71 9.60
C SER A 51 -17.35 -9.32 8.32
N VAL A 52 -17.87 -8.50 7.41
CA VAL A 52 -18.33 -8.91 6.08
C VAL A 52 -17.47 -8.32 4.97
N ALA A 53 -16.94 -7.11 5.16
CA ALA A 53 -16.19 -6.36 4.15
C ALA A 53 -16.87 -6.43 2.77
N SER A 54 -16.19 -6.90 1.72
CA SER A 54 -16.76 -7.12 0.38
C SER A 54 -17.12 -8.59 0.13
N ASP A 55 -17.07 -9.44 1.16
CA ASP A 55 -17.40 -10.86 1.09
C ASP A 55 -16.60 -11.66 0.04
N HIS A 56 -15.37 -11.28 -0.18
CA HIS A 56 -14.47 -11.97 -1.12
C HIS A 56 -14.21 -13.43 -0.70
N TYR A 57 -14.22 -13.72 0.59
CA TYR A 57 -14.04 -15.07 1.13
C TYR A 57 -15.01 -16.07 0.49
N HIS A 58 -16.29 -15.71 0.35
CA HIS A 58 -17.30 -16.56 -0.28
C HIS A 58 -17.40 -16.36 -1.79
N ARG A 59 -17.01 -15.19 -2.32
CA ARG A 59 -17.24 -14.77 -3.72
C ARG A 59 -15.97 -14.71 -4.58
N TYR A 60 -14.83 -15.23 -4.10
CA TYR A 60 -13.55 -15.12 -4.83
C TYR A 60 -13.60 -15.68 -6.26
N LYS A 61 -14.43 -16.72 -6.53
CA LYS A 61 -14.60 -17.28 -7.88
C LYS A 61 -15.30 -16.32 -8.83
N GLU A 62 -16.35 -15.63 -8.34
CA GLU A 62 -17.04 -14.58 -9.08
C GLU A 62 -16.09 -13.41 -9.37
N ASP A 63 -15.36 -12.99 -8.37
CA ASP A 63 -14.38 -11.91 -8.49
C ASP A 63 -13.27 -12.26 -9.48
N ILE A 64 -12.71 -13.49 -9.45
CA ILE A 64 -11.69 -13.95 -10.41
C ILE A 64 -12.26 -14.07 -11.82
N ALA A 65 -13.51 -14.48 -11.99
CA ALA A 65 -14.13 -14.50 -13.30
C ALA A 65 -14.21 -13.09 -13.92
N LEU A 66 -14.57 -12.07 -13.14
CA LEU A 66 -14.57 -10.67 -13.57
C LEU A 66 -13.14 -10.16 -13.84
N MET A 67 -12.13 -10.55 -13.04
CA MET A 67 -10.72 -10.23 -13.32
C MET A 67 -10.29 -10.77 -14.68
N LYS A 68 -10.64 -12.01 -14.98
CA LYS A 68 -10.37 -12.64 -16.29
C LYS A 68 -11.09 -11.92 -17.42
N GLU A 69 -12.36 -11.55 -17.24
CA GLU A 69 -13.13 -10.77 -18.20
C GLU A 69 -12.46 -9.44 -18.48
N CYS A 70 -11.94 -8.76 -17.46
CA CYS A 70 -11.20 -7.51 -17.61
C CYS A 70 -9.85 -7.71 -18.33
N GLY A 71 -9.33 -8.94 -18.39
CA GLY A 71 -8.07 -9.26 -19.04
C GLY A 71 -6.84 -9.21 -18.12
N PHE A 72 -7.02 -9.36 -16.82
CA PHE A 72 -5.91 -9.33 -15.87
C PHE A 72 -4.85 -10.40 -16.17
N THR A 73 -3.59 -10.02 -16.07
CA THR A 73 -2.44 -10.92 -16.11
C THR A 73 -1.82 -11.15 -14.74
N ALA A 74 -2.16 -10.30 -13.75
CA ALA A 74 -1.72 -10.42 -12.38
C ALA A 74 -2.79 -9.92 -11.41
N TYR A 75 -2.80 -10.44 -10.19
CA TYR A 75 -3.63 -9.96 -9.10
C TYR A 75 -2.81 -9.90 -7.81
N ARG A 76 -2.75 -8.71 -7.20
CA ARG A 76 -2.13 -8.54 -5.89
C ARG A 76 -3.19 -8.66 -4.81
N PHE A 77 -2.96 -9.56 -3.85
CA PHE A 77 -3.78 -9.78 -2.66
C PHE A 77 -2.89 -9.88 -1.43
N SER A 78 -3.44 -10.02 -0.24
CA SER A 78 -2.65 -10.36 0.95
C SER A 78 -3.17 -11.62 1.61
N PHE A 79 -2.28 -12.34 2.28
CA PHE A 79 -2.68 -13.41 3.20
C PHE A 79 -3.13 -12.79 4.52
N SER A 80 -4.18 -13.33 5.14
CA SER A 80 -4.56 -12.97 6.50
C SER A 80 -3.84 -13.86 7.49
N TRP A 81 -2.93 -13.29 8.27
CA TRP A 81 -2.15 -14.04 9.25
C TRP A 81 -3.06 -14.75 10.26
N SER A 82 -4.08 -14.08 10.82
CA SER A 82 -5.00 -14.66 11.80
C SER A 82 -5.99 -15.67 11.21
N ARG A 83 -6.17 -15.73 9.87
CA ARG A 83 -6.94 -16.79 9.22
C ARG A 83 -6.13 -18.07 9.11
N ILE A 84 -4.82 -17.95 8.89
CA ILE A 84 -3.90 -19.10 8.74
C ILE A 84 -3.42 -19.59 10.11
N PHE A 85 -3.02 -18.68 10.99
CA PHE A 85 -2.65 -18.97 12.37
C PHE A 85 -3.51 -18.13 13.32
N PRO A 86 -4.63 -18.68 13.81
CA PRO A 86 -5.61 -17.91 14.62
C PRO A 86 -4.99 -17.28 15.88
N ASP A 87 -4.01 -17.93 16.49
CA ASP A 87 -3.25 -17.44 17.65
C ASP A 87 -1.91 -16.78 17.24
N GLY A 88 -1.71 -16.55 15.94
CA GLY A 88 -0.49 -16.00 15.37
C GLY A 88 0.66 -17.00 15.25
N VAL A 89 0.65 -18.05 16.04
CA VAL A 89 1.62 -19.15 16.09
C VAL A 89 0.91 -20.47 16.36
N GLY A 90 1.62 -21.60 16.30
CA GLY A 90 1.10 -22.93 16.60
C GLY A 90 0.60 -23.68 15.37
N GLU A 91 -0.56 -24.33 15.47
CA GLU A 91 -1.12 -25.12 14.38
C GLU A 91 -1.83 -24.24 13.35
N ALA A 92 -1.58 -24.50 12.07
CA ALA A 92 -2.25 -23.80 11.00
C ALA A 92 -3.72 -24.23 10.89
N ASN A 93 -4.62 -23.27 10.69
CA ASN A 93 -6.04 -23.49 10.52
C ASN A 93 -6.35 -24.16 9.15
N PRO A 94 -6.86 -25.42 9.15
CA PRO A 94 -7.10 -26.13 7.88
C PRO A 94 -8.08 -25.41 6.94
N LYS A 95 -9.10 -24.75 7.48
CA LYS A 95 -10.09 -24.02 6.68
C LYS A 95 -9.51 -22.74 6.07
N GLY A 96 -8.66 -22.03 6.81
CA GLY A 96 -7.92 -20.89 6.28
C GLY A 96 -6.97 -21.29 5.16
N LEU A 97 -6.31 -22.43 5.28
CA LEU A 97 -5.44 -22.98 4.23
C LEU A 97 -6.25 -23.42 3.01
N GLU A 98 -7.38 -24.11 3.19
CA GLU A 98 -8.27 -24.51 2.09
C GLU A 98 -8.71 -23.30 1.26
N PHE A 99 -9.07 -22.20 1.91
CA PHE A 99 -9.44 -20.96 1.21
C PHE A 99 -8.30 -20.43 0.34
N TYR A 100 -7.09 -20.27 0.88
CA TYR A 100 -5.97 -19.73 0.11
C TYR A 100 -5.44 -20.70 -0.95
N ASP A 101 -5.48 -22.02 -0.71
CA ASP A 101 -5.17 -23.01 -1.74
C ASP A 101 -6.10 -22.84 -2.94
N ASN A 102 -7.41 -22.75 -2.67
CA ASN A 102 -8.43 -22.58 -3.70
C ASN A 102 -8.28 -21.23 -4.43
N LEU A 103 -7.98 -20.14 -3.70
CA LEU A 103 -7.78 -18.82 -4.29
C LEU A 103 -6.57 -18.81 -5.24
N VAL A 104 -5.43 -19.33 -4.81
CA VAL A 104 -4.20 -19.39 -5.62
C VAL A 104 -4.41 -20.28 -6.83
N ASP A 105 -5.01 -21.46 -6.65
CA ASP A 105 -5.25 -22.40 -7.74
C ASP A 105 -6.24 -21.84 -8.78
N GLU A 106 -7.30 -21.13 -8.35
CA GLU A 106 -8.24 -20.51 -9.28
C GLU A 106 -7.60 -19.37 -10.07
N LEU A 107 -6.71 -18.56 -9.44
CA LEU A 107 -5.93 -17.53 -10.15
C LEU A 107 -5.04 -18.17 -11.23
N VAL A 108 -4.23 -19.16 -10.85
CA VAL A 108 -3.31 -19.85 -11.78
C VAL A 108 -4.08 -20.51 -12.94
N LYS A 109 -5.16 -21.21 -12.65
CA LYS A 109 -6.06 -21.83 -13.64
C LYS A 109 -6.60 -20.82 -14.65
N ASN A 110 -6.86 -19.57 -14.23
CA ASN A 110 -7.34 -18.51 -15.11
C ASN A 110 -6.20 -17.72 -15.79
N GLY A 111 -4.94 -18.12 -15.61
CA GLY A 111 -3.77 -17.46 -16.20
C GLY A 111 -3.42 -16.12 -15.54
N ILE A 112 -3.92 -15.88 -14.33
CA ILE A 112 -3.67 -14.67 -13.56
C ILE A 112 -2.52 -14.97 -12.58
N ARG A 113 -1.41 -14.23 -12.69
CA ARG A 113 -0.25 -14.38 -11.80
C ARG A 113 -0.60 -13.90 -10.38
N PRO A 114 -0.50 -14.75 -9.35
CA PRO A 114 -0.65 -14.31 -7.98
C PRO A 114 0.57 -13.51 -7.52
N VAL A 115 0.34 -12.33 -6.93
CA VAL A 115 1.37 -11.45 -6.34
C VAL A 115 0.95 -11.18 -4.89
N PRO A 116 1.23 -12.09 -3.95
CA PRO A 116 0.79 -11.93 -2.59
C PRO A 116 1.61 -10.91 -1.81
N THR A 117 0.96 -10.28 -0.83
CA THR A 117 1.59 -9.59 0.29
C THR A 117 1.50 -10.49 1.52
N ILE A 118 2.63 -10.78 2.18
CA ILE A 118 2.66 -11.64 3.37
C ILE A 118 2.01 -10.94 4.55
N TYR A 119 2.29 -9.66 4.77
CA TYR A 119 1.75 -8.87 5.88
C TYR A 119 1.17 -7.53 5.39
N HIS A 120 -0.14 -7.34 5.61
CA HIS A 120 -0.86 -6.12 5.25
C HIS A 120 -1.63 -5.55 6.46
N TYR A 121 -0.90 -5.14 7.51
CA TYR A 121 -1.37 -4.52 8.76
C TYR A 121 -2.09 -5.45 9.75
N ASP A 122 -2.44 -6.66 9.38
CA ASP A 122 -3.39 -7.53 10.07
C ASP A 122 -2.72 -8.48 11.07
N MET A 123 -1.91 -7.93 11.99
CA MET A 123 -1.32 -8.72 13.07
C MET A 123 -2.42 -9.39 13.93
N PRO A 124 -2.29 -10.70 14.23
CA PRO A 124 -3.23 -11.39 15.12
C PRO A 124 -3.32 -10.72 16.49
N MET A 125 -4.54 -10.46 16.97
CA MET A 125 -4.76 -9.86 18.30
C MET A 125 -4.09 -10.65 19.42
N ALA A 126 -4.05 -11.98 19.31
CA ALA A 126 -3.36 -12.84 20.26
C ALA A 126 -1.87 -12.47 20.48
N LEU A 127 -1.17 -12.03 19.43
CA LEU A 127 0.23 -11.59 19.53
C LEU A 127 0.34 -10.17 20.10
N VAL A 128 -0.63 -9.31 19.81
CA VAL A 128 -0.72 -7.97 20.42
C VAL A 128 -0.96 -8.09 21.93
N GLU A 129 -1.87 -8.94 22.34
CA GLU A 129 -2.20 -9.18 23.74
C GLU A 129 -1.05 -9.87 24.49
N LYS A 130 -0.33 -10.77 23.83
CA LYS A 130 0.73 -11.57 24.45
C LYS A 130 2.01 -10.76 24.71
N TYR A 131 2.42 -9.91 23.77
CA TYR A 131 3.70 -9.20 23.84
C TYR A 131 3.74 -7.85 23.10
N ASP A 132 2.60 -7.19 22.93
CA ASP A 132 2.47 -5.86 22.30
C ASP A 132 2.83 -5.83 20.78
N GLY A 133 2.71 -6.94 20.08
CA GLY A 133 2.90 -7.02 18.64
C GLY A 133 4.33 -6.60 18.21
N TRP A 134 4.43 -5.73 17.22
CA TRP A 134 5.72 -5.27 16.68
C TRP A 134 6.60 -4.47 17.65
N VAL A 135 6.09 -4.07 18.82
CA VAL A 135 6.91 -3.44 19.87
C VAL A 135 7.93 -4.44 20.43
N SER A 136 7.53 -5.69 20.55
CA SER A 136 8.44 -6.76 20.99
C SER A 136 9.26 -7.32 19.85
N ARG A 137 10.54 -7.57 20.11
CA ARG A 137 11.44 -8.25 19.15
C ARG A 137 10.99 -9.69 18.84
N GLN A 138 10.22 -10.35 19.71
CA GLN A 138 9.64 -11.66 19.48
C GLN A 138 8.80 -11.70 18.17
N SER A 139 8.18 -10.58 17.82
CA SER A 139 7.42 -10.45 16.57
C SER A 139 8.23 -10.78 15.31
N VAL A 140 9.55 -10.55 15.33
CA VAL A 140 10.44 -10.86 14.21
C VAL A 140 10.46 -12.36 13.93
N ASP A 141 10.62 -13.17 14.97
CA ASP A 141 10.75 -14.63 14.81
C ASP A 141 9.38 -15.26 14.48
N ASP A 142 8.29 -14.78 15.11
CA ASP A 142 6.93 -15.26 14.81
C ASP A 142 6.51 -14.88 13.38
N PHE A 143 6.85 -13.68 12.92
CA PHE A 143 6.60 -13.25 11.54
C PHE A 143 7.41 -14.04 10.51
N VAL A 144 8.67 -14.33 10.80
CA VAL A 144 9.52 -15.14 9.93
C VAL A 144 8.98 -16.57 9.83
N ALA A 145 8.55 -17.16 10.95
CA ALA A 145 7.94 -18.48 10.97
C ALA A 145 6.65 -18.54 10.11
N TYR A 146 5.79 -17.54 10.26
CA TYR A 146 4.57 -17.38 9.46
C TYR A 146 4.90 -17.24 7.95
N GLY A 147 5.78 -16.32 7.61
CA GLY A 147 6.14 -16.09 6.21
C GLY A 147 6.84 -17.28 5.57
N GLU A 148 7.75 -17.97 6.28
CA GLU A 148 8.39 -19.18 5.79
C GLU A 148 7.37 -20.31 5.53
N PHE A 149 6.37 -20.45 6.39
CA PHE A 149 5.29 -21.41 6.17
C PHE A 149 4.57 -21.15 4.84
N LEU A 150 4.22 -19.89 4.55
CA LEU A 150 3.60 -19.52 3.27
C LEU A 150 4.51 -19.79 2.08
N ILE A 151 5.77 -19.39 2.17
CA ILE A 151 6.77 -19.58 1.12
C ILE A 151 6.93 -21.07 0.77
N ARG A 152 7.00 -21.94 1.78
CA ARG A 152 7.08 -23.39 1.58
C ARG A 152 5.84 -23.98 0.93
N ARG A 153 4.64 -23.46 1.30
CA ARG A 153 3.36 -23.97 0.81
C ARG A 153 3.06 -23.54 -0.62
N TYR A 154 3.39 -22.30 -0.98
CA TYR A 154 2.95 -21.66 -2.22
C TYR A 154 4.10 -21.36 -3.21
N GLY A 155 5.36 -21.58 -2.85
CA GLY A 155 6.51 -21.23 -3.66
C GLY A 155 6.64 -22.01 -4.97
N ASP A 156 5.91 -23.09 -5.14
CA ASP A 156 5.76 -23.81 -6.41
C ASP A 156 4.96 -22.97 -7.44
N ARG A 157 3.94 -22.23 -7.02
CA ARG A 157 3.01 -21.45 -7.84
C ARG A 157 3.30 -19.95 -7.81
N ILE A 158 3.94 -19.44 -6.77
CA ILE A 158 4.20 -18.02 -6.54
C ILE A 158 5.69 -17.73 -6.61
N LYS A 159 6.08 -16.75 -7.42
CA LYS A 159 7.49 -16.36 -7.61
C LYS A 159 7.77 -14.93 -7.13
N ASP A 160 6.79 -14.03 -7.14
CA ASP A 160 6.94 -12.65 -6.70
C ASP A 160 6.23 -12.46 -5.35
N TRP A 161 7.00 -12.13 -4.32
CA TRP A 161 6.52 -12.01 -2.95
C TRP A 161 6.71 -10.59 -2.45
N LEU A 162 5.64 -9.91 -2.10
CA LEU A 162 5.69 -8.67 -1.33
C LEU A 162 5.67 -9.04 0.16
N ILE A 163 6.70 -8.69 0.89
CA ILE A 163 6.82 -9.15 2.29
C ILE A 163 5.96 -8.30 3.21
N ILE A 164 6.16 -6.99 3.23
CA ILE A 164 5.40 -6.05 4.07
C ILE A 164 4.77 -4.96 3.21
N ASN A 165 3.50 -4.63 3.49
CA ASN A 165 2.83 -3.47 2.92
C ASN A 165 3.04 -2.24 3.77
N GLU A 166 3.42 -1.13 3.13
CA GLU A 166 3.43 0.25 3.64
C GLU A 166 3.94 0.40 5.08
N GLN A 167 5.11 -0.11 5.34
CA GLN A 167 5.79 0.06 6.62
C GLN A 167 5.88 1.55 7.02
N SER A 168 6.00 2.45 6.03
CA SER A 168 5.97 3.90 6.21
C SER A 168 4.66 4.41 6.84
N ILE A 169 3.53 3.84 6.45
CA ILE A 169 2.21 4.21 6.97
C ILE A 169 2.05 3.77 8.43
N ILE A 170 2.59 2.60 8.79
CA ILE A 170 2.61 2.13 10.18
C ILE A 170 3.38 3.14 11.05
N VAL A 171 4.54 3.60 10.59
CA VAL A 171 5.35 4.59 11.31
C VAL A 171 4.66 5.96 11.37
N GLU A 172 4.02 6.40 10.29
CA GLU A 172 3.34 7.70 10.23
C GLU A 172 2.08 7.74 11.11
N PHE A 173 1.29 6.67 11.11
CA PHE A 173 0.00 6.60 11.81
C PHE A 173 0.00 5.63 12.99
N TRP A 174 1.12 5.41 13.62
CA TRP A 174 1.34 4.41 14.65
C TRP A 174 0.34 4.46 15.83
N LYS A 175 -0.15 5.64 16.21
CA LYS A 175 -1.15 5.81 17.27
C LYS A 175 -2.59 5.54 16.79
N LYS A 176 -2.91 5.81 15.52
CA LYS A 176 -4.29 5.90 15.05
C LYS A 176 -4.91 4.55 14.72
N LYS A 177 -4.13 3.60 14.27
CA LYS A 177 -4.62 2.34 13.72
C LYS A 177 -4.39 1.15 14.65
N ASN A 178 -4.23 1.41 15.95
CA ASN A 178 -3.92 0.40 16.95
C ASN A 178 -2.68 -0.46 16.62
N TYR A 179 -1.76 0.07 15.80
CA TYR A 179 -0.51 -0.62 15.50
C TYR A 179 0.39 -0.77 16.72
N VAL A 180 0.24 0.17 17.67
CA VAL A 180 0.98 0.20 18.93
C VAL A 180 -0.01 0.41 20.08
N PRO A 181 0.06 -0.39 21.16
CA PRO A 181 -0.76 -0.20 22.35
C PRO A 181 -0.66 1.21 22.95
N GLU A 182 -1.76 1.73 23.48
CA GLU A 182 -1.89 3.12 23.97
C GLU A 182 -0.84 3.49 25.02
N LYS A 183 -0.41 2.54 25.85
CA LYS A 183 0.64 2.75 26.87
C LYS A 183 1.97 3.29 26.31
N TYR A 184 2.21 3.12 25.00
CA TYR A 184 3.42 3.60 24.32
C TYR A 184 3.21 4.92 23.57
N HIS A 185 2.01 5.45 23.49
CA HIS A 185 1.70 6.64 22.68
C HIS A 185 2.44 7.93 23.13
N GLY A 186 2.99 7.92 24.34
CA GLY A 186 3.85 9.01 24.83
C GLY A 186 5.31 8.97 24.36
N ASP A 187 5.73 7.84 23.76
CA ASP A 187 7.12 7.62 23.38
C ASP A 187 7.30 7.46 21.86
N PRO A 188 7.69 8.52 21.13
CA PRO A 188 7.86 8.46 19.68
C PRO A 188 9.02 7.55 19.21
N GLN A 189 9.92 7.11 20.09
CA GLN A 189 10.97 6.14 19.78
C GLN A 189 10.36 4.82 19.34
N VAL A 190 9.23 4.43 19.93
CA VAL A 190 8.57 3.13 19.67
C VAL A 190 8.20 2.95 18.20
N LYS A 191 7.78 4.01 17.48
CA LYS A 191 7.45 3.89 16.04
C LYS A 191 8.66 3.53 15.17
N PHE A 192 9.85 3.97 15.54
CA PHE A 192 11.09 3.63 14.85
C PHE A 192 11.62 2.26 15.30
N GLN A 193 11.33 1.86 16.54
CA GLN A 193 11.64 0.51 17.02
C GLN A 193 10.81 -0.55 16.28
N ILE A 194 9.50 -0.36 16.12
CA ILE A 194 8.67 -1.30 15.34
C ILE A 194 9.13 -1.35 13.88
N ASN A 195 9.53 -0.21 13.31
CA ASN A 195 10.12 -0.17 11.97
C ASN A 195 11.39 -1.02 11.86
N HIS A 196 12.27 -0.94 12.87
CA HIS A 196 13.51 -1.73 12.90
C HIS A 196 13.22 -3.23 12.98
N HIS A 197 12.28 -3.65 13.83
CA HIS A 197 11.84 -5.04 13.92
C HIS A 197 11.25 -5.55 12.60
N MET A 198 10.42 -4.74 11.92
CA MET A 198 9.89 -5.07 10.59
C MET A 198 11.00 -5.22 9.55
N ASN A 199 12.02 -4.35 9.56
CA ASN A 199 13.18 -4.47 8.67
C ASN A 199 13.93 -5.79 8.87
N LEU A 200 14.10 -6.23 10.11
CA LEU A 200 14.73 -7.52 10.42
C LEU A 200 13.88 -8.69 9.89
N GLY A 201 12.58 -8.67 10.15
CA GLY A 201 11.66 -9.69 9.65
C GLY A 201 11.66 -9.77 8.13
N GLN A 202 11.60 -8.61 7.47
CA GLN A 202 11.64 -8.52 6.01
C GLN A 202 12.95 -9.05 5.42
N ALA A 203 14.09 -8.67 6.00
CA ALA A 203 15.40 -9.14 5.54
C ALA A 203 15.56 -10.66 5.69
N LYS A 204 15.17 -11.22 6.84
CA LYS A 204 15.17 -12.67 7.06
C LYS A 204 14.27 -13.39 6.05
N LEU A 205 13.05 -12.90 5.79
CA LEU A 205 12.15 -13.53 4.81
C LEU A 205 12.63 -13.38 3.37
N SER A 206 13.25 -12.27 3.00
CA SER A 206 13.89 -12.12 1.69
C SER A 206 14.90 -13.25 1.44
N LYS A 207 15.76 -13.51 2.41
CA LYS A 207 16.74 -14.62 2.34
C LYS A 207 16.05 -15.98 2.21
N ARG A 208 14.96 -16.22 2.97
CA ARG A 208 14.19 -17.47 2.90
C ARG A 208 13.50 -17.68 1.55
N ILE A 209 13.02 -16.62 0.91
CA ILE A 209 12.44 -16.68 -0.45
C ILE A 209 13.51 -17.17 -1.44
N HIS A 210 14.71 -16.60 -1.40
CA HIS A 210 15.82 -17.01 -2.28
C HIS A 210 16.29 -18.44 -2.04
N GLU A 211 16.28 -18.90 -0.79
CA GLU A 211 16.71 -20.25 -0.43
C GLU A 211 15.67 -21.33 -0.78
N LEU A 212 14.38 -21.01 -0.71
CA LEU A 212 13.30 -22.00 -0.74
C LEU A 212 12.53 -22.02 -2.06
N VAL A 213 12.57 -20.94 -2.84
CA VAL A 213 11.77 -20.80 -4.07
C VAL A 213 12.69 -20.63 -5.27
N GLU A 214 12.75 -21.62 -6.13
CA GLU A 214 13.50 -21.50 -7.38
C GLU A 214 12.96 -20.37 -8.24
N GLY A 215 13.81 -19.38 -8.55
CA GLY A 215 13.41 -18.15 -9.25
C GLY A 215 12.51 -17.22 -8.45
N GLY A 216 12.43 -17.44 -7.12
CA GLY A 216 11.69 -16.55 -6.20
C GLY A 216 12.32 -15.17 -6.12
N ARG A 217 11.47 -14.14 -6.06
CA ARG A 217 11.87 -12.75 -5.93
C ARG A 217 11.14 -12.11 -4.75
N SER A 218 11.90 -11.39 -3.96
CA SER A 218 11.41 -10.67 -2.78
C SER A 218 11.24 -9.18 -3.05
N GLY A 219 10.17 -8.58 -2.55
CA GLY A 219 9.91 -7.15 -2.60
C GLY A 219 9.16 -6.67 -1.37
N ALA A 220 9.03 -5.37 -1.25
CA ALA A 220 8.12 -4.70 -0.31
C ALA A 220 7.22 -3.75 -1.09
N ALA A 221 6.00 -3.51 -0.61
CA ALA A 221 5.18 -2.43 -1.11
C ALA A 221 5.33 -1.22 -0.19
N ILE A 222 5.74 -0.07 -0.74
CA ILE A 222 5.95 1.15 0.04
C ILE A 222 4.96 2.25 -0.36
N GLY A 223 4.32 2.88 0.63
CA GLY A 223 3.61 4.13 0.42
C GLY A 223 4.62 5.25 0.19
N TYR A 224 4.81 5.65 -1.07
CA TYR A 224 5.74 6.71 -1.44
C TYR A 224 4.97 7.99 -1.76
N SER A 225 5.33 9.08 -1.10
CA SER A 225 4.78 10.41 -1.38
C SER A 225 5.92 11.36 -1.72
N PRO A 226 6.10 11.77 -2.99
CA PRO A 226 7.07 12.80 -3.35
C PRO A 226 6.88 14.05 -2.50
N VAL A 227 7.95 14.62 -2.01
CA VAL A 227 7.92 15.83 -1.18
C VAL A 227 8.42 17.01 -1.98
N TYR A 228 7.66 18.09 -2.01
CA TYR A 228 8.03 19.35 -2.66
C TYR A 228 8.31 20.43 -1.60
N GLY A 229 9.34 21.24 -1.83
CA GLY A 229 9.50 22.48 -1.07
C GLY A 229 8.39 23.47 -1.41
N LEU A 230 7.89 24.22 -0.42
CA LEU A 230 6.88 25.25 -0.61
C LEU A 230 7.31 26.28 -1.67
N ASP A 231 8.60 26.57 -1.70
CA ASP A 231 9.27 27.41 -2.67
C ASP A 231 10.76 27.01 -2.78
N SER A 232 11.51 27.73 -3.62
CA SER A 232 12.94 27.47 -3.86
C SER A 232 13.88 28.19 -2.87
N THR A 233 13.40 28.67 -1.74
CA THR A 233 14.30 29.22 -0.69
C THR A 233 15.21 28.12 -0.16
N PRO A 234 16.49 28.41 0.15
CA PRO A 234 17.44 27.40 0.61
C PRO A 234 16.96 26.60 1.83
N LYS A 235 16.28 27.26 2.78
CA LYS A 235 15.72 26.56 3.96
C LYS A 235 14.60 25.59 3.61
N ASN A 236 13.69 25.97 2.68
CA ASN A 236 12.59 25.09 2.26
C ASN A 236 13.08 23.92 1.41
N MET A 237 14.15 24.14 0.61
CA MET A 237 14.81 23.04 -0.11
C MET A 237 15.53 22.07 0.82
N LEU A 238 16.13 22.56 1.91
CA LEU A 238 16.69 21.69 2.95
C LEU A 238 15.60 20.91 3.69
N ALA A 239 14.49 21.55 4.03
CA ALA A 239 13.34 20.88 4.65
C ALA A 239 12.75 19.79 3.73
N MET A 240 12.73 20.02 2.42
CA MET A 240 12.32 19.01 1.42
C MET A 240 13.25 17.79 1.47
N LEU A 241 14.57 17.99 1.44
CA LEU A 241 15.55 16.91 1.52
C LEU A 241 15.40 16.12 2.83
N ASN A 242 15.23 16.82 3.95
CA ASN A 242 15.04 16.20 5.26
C ASN A 242 13.77 15.33 5.31
N ALA A 243 12.68 15.83 4.74
CA ALA A 243 11.42 15.09 4.70
C ALA A 243 11.48 13.88 3.75
N GLU A 244 12.12 14.02 2.56
CA GLU A 244 12.38 12.88 1.66
C GLU A 244 13.21 11.80 2.37
N ASP A 245 14.29 12.20 3.06
CA ASP A 245 15.13 11.24 3.78
C ASP A 245 14.38 10.51 4.89
N LEU A 246 13.51 11.19 5.65
CA LEU A 246 12.79 10.54 6.77
C LEU A 246 11.54 9.76 6.32
N LYS A 247 10.83 10.22 5.29
CA LYS A 247 9.53 9.66 4.89
C LYS A 247 9.63 8.59 3.81
N ASN A 248 10.61 8.69 2.93
CA ASN A 248 10.76 7.81 1.79
C ASN A 248 12.08 7.03 1.86
N HIS A 249 13.21 7.71 1.88
CA HIS A 249 14.53 7.06 1.83
C HIS A 249 14.87 6.32 3.12
N PHE A 250 14.25 6.65 4.26
CA PHE A 250 14.43 5.92 5.52
C PHE A 250 14.11 4.43 5.42
N PHE A 251 13.15 4.11 4.55
CA PHE A 251 12.76 2.75 4.24
C PHE A 251 13.58 2.18 3.07
N LEU A 252 13.66 2.92 1.96
CA LEU A 252 14.30 2.42 0.75
C LEU A 252 15.81 2.20 0.90
N ASP A 253 16.53 3.07 1.62
CA ASP A 253 17.96 2.89 1.86
C ASP A 253 18.23 1.61 2.69
N ILE A 254 17.35 1.27 3.64
CA ILE A 254 17.42 0.00 4.36
C ILE A 254 17.20 -1.18 3.39
N TYR A 255 16.18 -1.11 2.54
CA TYR A 255 15.83 -2.22 1.64
C TYR A 255 16.92 -2.51 0.60
N PHE A 256 17.57 -1.48 0.07
CA PHE A 256 18.45 -1.61 -1.09
C PHE A 256 19.92 -1.29 -0.80
N LYS A 257 20.22 -0.45 0.21
CA LYS A 257 21.60 -0.13 0.62
C LYS A 257 22.02 -0.79 1.93
N GLY A 258 21.05 -1.30 2.72
CA GLY A 258 21.32 -1.91 4.02
C GLY A 258 21.80 -0.94 5.09
N LYS A 259 21.36 0.32 5.02
CA LYS A 259 21.72 1.38 6.00
C LYS A 259 20.62 2.46 6.06
N TYR A 260 20.48 3.11 7.19
CA TYR A 260 19.62 4.29 7.33
C TYR A 260 20.27 5.54 6.69
N PRO A 261 19.48 6.49 6.14
CA PRO A 261 19.99 7.80 5.71
C PRO A 261 20.63 8.54 6.89
N ALA A 262 21.87 8.99 6.71
CA ALA A 262 22.68 9.52 7.82
C ALA A 262 22.04 10.75 8.49
N GLY A 263 21.50 11.70 7.70
CA GLY A 263 20.89 12.92 8.24
C GLY A 263 19.62 12.63 9.05
N ALA A 264 18.71 11.80 8.49
CA ALA A 264 17.50 11.41 9.19
C ALA A 264 17.82 10.60 10.47
N PHE A 265 18.75 9.64 10.39
CA PHE A 265 19.11 8.83 11.54
C PHE A 265 19.75 9.68 12.66
N ARG A 266 20.64 10.62 12.29
CA ARG A 266 21.25 11.53 13.25
C ARG A 266 20.21 12.41 13.95
N TYR A 267 19.25 12.93 13.20
CA TYR A 267 18.12 13.67 13.78
C TYR A 267 17.36 12.82 14.83
N LEU A 268 17.11 11.53 14.54
CA LEU A 268 16.45 10.63 15.50
C LEU A 268 17.29 10.40 16.75
N GLU A 269 18.63 10.26 16.63
CA GLU A 269 19.53 10.14 17.77
C GLU A 269 19.49 11.37 18.66
N GLU A 270 19.58 12.56 18.08
CA GLU A 270 19.60 13.85 18.82
C GLU A 270 18.29 14.12 19.55
N HIS A 271 17.17 13.53 19.07
CA HIS A 271 15.84 13.69 19.69
C HIS A 271 15.40 12.47 20.50
N GLY A 272 16.27 11.49 20.75
CA GLY A 272 15.95 10.31 21.53
C GLY A 272 14.92 9.38 20.86
N MET A 273 14.80 9.41 19.53
CA MET A 273 13.84 8.63 18.76
C MET A 273 14.48 7.46 17.98
N ALA A 274 15.81 7.34 17.97
CA ALA A 274 16.48 6.27 17.24
C ALA A 274 16.14 4.89 17.81
N PRO A 275 15.96 3.86 16.97
CA PRO A 275 15.69 2.50 17.44
C PRO A 275 16.91 1.93 18.16
N VAL A 276 16.66 1.10 19.17
CA VAL A 276 17.68 0.25 19.78
C VAL A 276 18.00 -0.89 18.83
N MET A 277 19.28 -1.04 18.50
CA MET A 277 19.78 -2.09 17.62
C MET A 277 20.68 -3.04 18.39
N GLU A 278 20.52 -4.34 18.17
CA GLU A 278 21.42 -5.36 18.71
C GLU A 278 22.60 -5.63 17.79
N ALA A 279 23.67 -6.20 18.34
CA ALA A 279 24.82 -6.59 17.55
C ALA A 279 24.42 -7.60 16.45
N GLY A 280 24.77 -7.31 15.20
CA GLY A 280 24.43 -8.13 14.03
C GLY A 280 23.15 -7.75 13.29
N ASP A 281 22.28 -6.86 13.85
CA ASP A 281 21.05 -6.45 13.18
C ASP A 281 21.29 -5.88 11.77
N MET A 282 22.27 -4.99 11.68
CA MET A 282 22.58 -4.36 10.39
C MET A 282 23.25 -5.33 9.40
N ASP A 283 23.86 -6.43 9.87
CA ASP A 283 24.38 -7.50 9.01
C ASP A 283 23.22 -8.31 8.42
N ILE A 284 22.22 -8.67 9.24
CA ILE A 284 20.99 -9.34 8.79
C ILE A 284 20.31 -8.50 7.70
N ILE A 285 20.17 -7.20 7.92
CA ILE A 285 19.54 -6.28 6.96
C ILE A 285 20.34 -6.23 5.65
N ARG A 286 21.67 -6.12 5.72
CA ARG A 286 22.52 -6.08 4.52
C ARG A 286 22.48 -7.36 3.70
N GLU A 287 22.33 -8.52 4.34
CA GLU A 287 22.20 -9.82 3.66
C GLU A 287 20.83 -10.03 3.02
N GLY A 288 19.77 -9.42 3.55
CA GLY A 288 18.39 -9.63 3.13
C GLY A 288 17.84 -8.58 2.17
N LYS A 289 18.64 -8.10 1.20
CA LYS A 289 18.19 -7.10 0.20
C LYS A 289 17.04 -7.63 -0.65
N LEU A 290 16.17 -6.71 -1.05
CA LEU A 290 15.02 -6.98 -1.92
C LEU A 290 15.41 -6.93 -3.40
N ASP A 291 14.67 -7.64 -4.26
CA ASP A 291 14.89 -7.72 -5.70
C ASP A 291 14.08 -6.72 -6.50
N PHE A 292 12.95 -6.26 -5.97
CA PHE A 292 12.07 -5.30 -6.62
C PHE A 292 11.30 -4.45 -5.61
N LEU A 293 10.70 -3.37 -6.07
CA LEU A 293 9.84 -2.53 -5.25
C LEU A 293 8.41 -2.52 -5.76
N GLY A 294 7.46 -2.79 -4.88
CA GLY A 294 6.06 -2.39 -5.03
C GLY A 294 5.89 -0.93 -4.63
N VAL A 295 5.31 -0.13 -5.50
CA VAL A 295 5.07 1.30 -5.26
C VAL A 295 3.59 1.54 -5.08
N ASN A 296 3.22 2.08 -3.91
CA ASN A 296 1.88 2.58 -3.63
C ASN A 296 1.92 4.11 -3.70
N TYR A 297 1.21 4.70 -4.65
CA TYR A 297 1.20 6.14 -4.84
C TYR A 297 -0.22 6.69 -4.90
N TYR A 298 -0.52 7.64 -4.03
CA TYR A 298 -1.83 8.30 -3.97
C TYR A 298 -1.76 9.82 -4.01
N ALA A 299 -0.71 10.41 -3.40
CA ALA A 299 -0.59 11.85 -3.23
C ALA A 299 0.86 12.28 -3.04
N SER A 300 1.18 13.51 -3.45
CA SER A 300 2.42 14.20 -3.09
C SER A 300 2.24 15.04 -1.83
N LYS A 301 3.35 15.43 -1.21
CA LYS A 301 3.40 16.28 -0.01
C LYS A 301 4.10 17.60 -0.33
N CYS A 302 3.88 18.60 0.51
CA CYS A 302 4.59 19.88 0.44
C CYS A 302 5.10 20.24 1.82
N VAL A 303 6.32 20.77 1.90
CA VAL A 303 6.96 21.13 3.16
C VAL A 303 7.61 22.52 3.09
N ARG A 304 7.79 23.08 4.28
CA ARG A 304 8.67 24.22 4.51
C ARG A 304 9.57 23.95 5.72
N PHE A 305 10.56 24.80 5.92
CA PHE A 305 11.31 24.80 7.17
C PHE A 305 10.38 25.33 8.29
N PRO A 306 10.37 24.71 9.48
CA PRO A 306 9.50 25.13 10.58
C PRO A 306 9.82 26.57 11.03
N ASP A 307 8.77 27.31 11.45
CA ASP A 307 8.96 28.59 12.12
C ASP A 307 9.59 28.40 13.51
N ALA A 308 10.29 29.40 14.03
CA ALA A 308 11.01 29.30 15.29
C ALA A 308 10.13 29.01 16.54
N ASP A 309 8.82 29.27 16.45
CA ASP A 309 7.83 28.93 17.47
C ASP A 309 7.28 27.50 17.35
N LYS A 310 7.63 26.76 16.30
CA LYS A 310 7.26 25.36 16.05
C LYS A 310 8.33 24.41 16.58
N ASN A 311 8.50 24.41 17.89
CA ASN A 311 9.53 23.65 18.61
C ASN A 311 9.02 22.33 19.21
N GLU A 312 7.76 21.96 18.94
CA GLU A 312 7.15 20.70 19.41
C GLU A 312 6.79 19.80 18.25
N LEU A 313 6.98 18.49 18.45
CA LEU A 313 6.53 17.45 17.52
C LEU A 313 5.00 17.50 17.39
N THR A 314 4.51 17.64 16.18
CA THR A 314 3.07 17.59 15.89
C THR A 314 2.79 16.48 14.86
N GLU A 315 1.79 15.66 15.12
CA GLU A 315 1.36 14.60 14.20
C GLU A 315 0.30 15.10 13.21
N ALA A 316 0.31 14.56 12.00
CA ALA A 316 -0.69 14.85 11.00
C ALA A 316 -2.08 14.33 11.43
N LYS A 317 -3.13 15.09 11.14
CA LYS A 317 -4.53 14.67 11.30
C LYS A 317 -5.20 14.60 9.93
N SER A 318 -5.56 13.40 9.51
CA SER A 318 -6.22 13.15 8.23
C SER A 318 -7.63 13.74 8.19
N ASN A 319 -8.07 14.12 6.99
CA ASN A 319 -9.46 14.46 6.72
C ASN A 319 -10.30 13.17 6.68
N LEU A 320 -11.11 12.95 7.71
CA LEU A 320 -12.04 11.81 7.79
C LEU A 320 -13.45 12.13 7.27
N SER A 321 -13.76 13.40 7.08
CA SER A 321 -15.11 13.85 6.72
C SER A 321 -15.40 13.70 5.22
N GLY A 322 -14.37 13.60 4.38
CA GLY A 322 -14.51 13.68 2.93
C GLY A 322 -15.10 15.00 2.44
N ARG A 323 -14.82 16.09 3.15
CA ARG A 323 -15.10 17.45 2.69
C ARG A 323 -13.78 18.16 2.40
N LYS A 324 -13.63 18.61 1.19
CA LYS A 324 -12.42 19.32 0.73
C LYS A 324 -12.10 20.50 1.65
N GLY A 325 -10.86 20.62 2.09
CA GLY A 325 -10.41 21.66 3.01
C GLY A 325 -10.57 21.34 4.50
N ALA A 326 -11.03 20.14 4.85
CA ALA A 326 -11.24 19.71 6.24
C ALA A 326 -10.04 18.95 6.86
N MET A 327 -8.84 19.04 6.25
CA MET A 327 -7.63 18.48 6.84
C MET A 327 -7.36 19.15 8.21
N GLY A 328 -7.10 18.34 9.24
CA GLY A 328 -7.00 18.83 10.62
C GLY A 328 -5.68 19.52 10.93
N ALA A 329 -4.59 18.78 11.05
CA ALA A 329 -3.28 19.31 11.39
C ALA A 329 -2.20 18.77 10.45
N TYR A 330 -1.14 19.56 10.26
CA TYR A 330 0.03 19.15 9.53
C TYR A 330 1.12 18.68 10.50
N GLU A 331 1.91 17.68 10.08
CA GLU A 331 3.04 17.21 10.84
C GLU A 331 4.12 18.28 10.93
N VAL A 332 4.70 18.43 12.12
CA VAL A 332 5.87 19.27 12.39
C VAL A 332 6.96 18.39 13.01
N MET A 333 8.12 18.38 12.38
CA MET A 333 9.37 17.86 12.93
C MET A 333 10.25 19.08 13.25
N PRO A 334 10.44 19.44 14.53
CA PRO A 334 11.15 20.65 14.92
C PRO A 334 12.55 20.75 14.28
N ASP A 335 12.92 21.93 13.82
CA ASP A 335 14.22 22.20 13.14
C ASP A 335 14.53 21.32 11.93
N PHE A 336 13.56 20.55 11.44
CA PHE A 336 13.74 19.59 10.36
C PHE A 336 12.82 19.87 9.18
N TYR A 337 11.48 19.74 9.32
CA TYR A 337 10.48 20.14 8.35
C TYR A 337 9.09 20.30 8.96
N GLN A 338 8.21 21.00 8.24
CA GLN A 338 6.78 21.12 8.53
C GLN A 338 5.98 20.86 7.25
N TYR A 339 4.99 19.97 7.30
CA TYR A 339 4.07 19.78 6.18
C TYR A 339 3.18 21.01 5.98
N MET A 340 2.86 21.28 4.72
CA MET A 340 2.01 22.38 4.28
C MET A 340 1.05 21.90 3.20
N LYS A 341 -0.07 22.63 3.02
CA LYS A 341 -0.89 22.47 1.82
C LYS A 341 -0.08 22.92 0.60
N ASN A 342 -0.03 22.09 -0.45
CA ASN A 342 0.60 22.49 -1.70
C ASN A 342 -0.32 23.50 -2.43
N PRO A 343 0.11 24.75 -2.66
CA PRO A 343 -0.72 25.77 -3.31
C PRO A 343 -0.85 25.51 -4.83
N ASN A 344 -0.03 24.65 -5.40
CA ASN A 344 0.07 24.38 -6.85
C ASN A 344 -0.51 23.01 -7.26
N ALA A 345 -1.20 22.32 -6.34
CA ALA A 345 -1.77 21.00 -6.61
C ALA A 345 -3.26 20.96 -6.27
N ASP A 346 -4.06 20.43 -7.19
CA ASP A 346 -5.46 20.10 -6.90
C ASP A 346 -5.57 18.95 -5.91
N THR A 347 -6.70 18.89 -5.20
CA THR A 347 -6.97 17.83 -4.23
C THR A 347 -8.34 17.21 -4.47
N ASN A 348 -8.47 15.94 -4.06
CA ASN A 348 -9.78 15.28 -3.96
C ASN A 348 -10.54 15.74 -2.68
N ASP A 349 -11.71 15.16 -2.42
CA ASP A 349 -12.57 15.47 -1.27
C ASP A 349 -11.89 15.18 0.09
N TRP A 350 -10.90 14.34 0.14
CA TRP A 350 -10.11 13.99 1.34
C TRP A 350 -8.79 14.76 1.44
N ASP A 351 -8.65 15.86 0.67
CA ASP A 351 -7.44 16.72 0.62
C ASP A 351 -6.17 16.00 0.15
N TRP A 352 -6.31 14.86 -0.54
CA TRP A 352 -5.17 14.19 -1.18
C TRP A 352 -4.88 14.85 -2.53
N THR A 353 -3.63 15.20 -2.77
CA THR A 353 -3.22 15.83 -4.04
C THR A 353 -3.43 14.89 -5.22
N ILE A 354 -3.95 15.42 -6.32
CA ILE A 354 -4.05 14.71 -7.59
C ILE A 354 -2.85 15.12 -8.44
N ASP A 355 -1.79 14.31 -8.40
CA ASP A 355 -0.51 14.70 -8.99
C ASP A 355 0.10 13.57 -9.86
N PRO A 356 -0.29 13.50 -11.15
CA PRO A 356 0.33 12.56 -12.09
C PRO A 356 1.82 12.84 -12.34
N THR A 357 2.27 14.10 -12.22
CA THR A 357 3.68 14.45 -12.37
C THR A 357 4.51 13.85 -11.23
N GLY A 358 3.95 13.78 -10.02
CA GLY A 358 4.56 13.12 -8.88
C GLY A 358 4.83 11.62 -9.13
N MET A 359 3.95 10.93 -9.88
CA MET A 359 4.20 9.55 -10.30
C MET A 359 5.46 9.45 -11.17
N GLN A 360 5.62 10.32 -12.15
CA GLN A 360 6.84 10.32 -12.98
C GLN A 360 8.08 10.69 -12.15
N TYR A 361 7.95 11.66 -11.24
CA TYR A 361 9.04 12.12 -10.38
C TYR A 361 9.55 10.97 -9.50
N LEU A 362 8.67 10.32 -8.73
CA LEU A 362 9.06 9.25 -7.80
C LEU A 362 9.68 8.05 -8.53
N LEU A 363 9.14 7.65 -9.69
CA LEU A 363 9.67 6.52 -10.46
C LEU A 363 11.09 6.78 -10.92
N ARG A 364 11.38 8.00 -11.36
CA ARG A 364 12.73 8.41 -11.75
C ARG A 364 13.65 8.51 -10.55
N ASP A 365 13.22 9.16 -9.46
CA ASP A 365 14.03 9.31 -8.24
C ASP A 365 14.46 7.96 -7.68
N ILE A 366 13.51 7.03 -7.55
CA ILE A 366 13.77 5.67 -7.08
C ILE A 366 14.74 4.93 -8.02
N TYR A 367 14.50 4.99 -9.32
CA TYR A 367 15.32 4.26 -10.28
C TYR A 367 16.75 4.80 -10.36
N GLU A 368 16.93 6.11 -10.44
CA GLU A 368 18.25 6.74 -10.46
C GLU A 368 19.05 6.49 -9.17
N ARG A 369 18.35 6.27 -8.02
CA ARG A 369 18.98 6.06 -6.72
C ARG A 369 19.31 4.60 -6.43
N TYR A 370 18.51 3.64 -6.93
CA TYR A 370 18.59 2.23 -6.54
C TYR A 370 18.71 1.26 -7.73
N GLU A 371 18.44 1.66 -8.95
CA GLU A 371 18.51 0.85 -10.17
C GLU A 371 17.73 -0.48 -10.06
N ILE A 372 16.55 -0.45 -9.44
CA ILE A 372 15.72 -1.64 -9.19
C ILE A 372 14.44 -1.65 -10.03
N PRO A 373 13.95 -2.83 -10.42
CA PRO A 373 12.65 -2.94 -11.07
C PRO A 373 11.50 -2.58 -10.11
N MET A 374 10.45 -1.95 -10.65
CA MET A 374 9.29 -1.51 -9.88
C MET A 374 8.00 -2.08 -10.46
N ILE A 375 7.02 -2.32 -9.59
CA ILE A 375 5.62 -2.60 -9.93
C ILE A 375 4.78 -1.56 -9.19
N ILE A 376 3.89 -0.86 -9.89
CA ILE A 376 2.90 -0.04 -9.20
C ILE A 376 1.88 -0.98 -8.57
N THR A 377 1.97 -1.14 -7.27
CA THR A 377 1.14 -2.07 -6.50
C THR A 377 -0.11 -1.44 -5.94
N GLU A 378 -0.15 -0.11 -5.86
CA GLU A 378 -1.37 0.64 -5.57
C GLU A 378 -1.29 2.03 -6.20
N ASN A 379 -2.38 2.43 -6.84
CA ASN A 379 -2.65 3.79 -7.29
C ASN A 379 -4.16 3.93 -7.48
N GLY A 380 -4.80 4.90 -6.86
CA GLY A 380 -6.25 5.02 -6.93
C GLY A 380 -6.80 6.34 -6.43
N LEU A 381 -7.99 6.66 -6.90
CA LEU A 381 -8.77 7.81 -6.48
C LEU A 381 -9.95 7.34 -5.62
N GLY A 382 -9.92 7.65 -4.33
CA GLY A 382 -11.07 7.47 -3.47
C GLY A 382 -12.12 8.52 -3.81
N ALA A 383 -13.34 8.08 -4.08
CA ALA A 383 -14.45 8.94 -4.45
C ALA A 383 -15.78 8.42 -3.90
N ARG A 384 -16.80 9.26 -3.89
CA ARG A 384 -18.19 8.87 -3.63
C ARG A 384 -18.82 8.44 -4.95
N ASP A 385 -18.91 7.14 -5.16
CA ASP A 385 -19.56 6.59 -6.35
C ASP A 385 -21.05 6.48 -6.11
N VAL A 386 -21.84 6.83 -7.12
CA VAL A 386 -23.31 6.75 -7.08
C VAL A 386 -23.78 5.67 -8.07
N LEU A 387 -24.63 4.77 -7.57
CA LEU A 387 -25.30 3.77 -8.40
C LEU A 387 -26.60 4.37 -8.93
N GLU A 388 -26.67 4.61 -10.25
CA GLU A 388 -27.83 5.16 -10.96
C GLU A 388 -28.27 4.17 -12.06
N ASP A 389 -29.51 3.74 -12.02
CA ASP A 389 -30.09 2.78 -13.01
C ASP A 389 -29.20 1.52 -13.24
N GLY A 390 -28.61 0.99 -12.16
CA GLY A 390 -27.76 -0.21 -12.20
C GLY A 390 -26.35 0.02 -12.76
N LYS A 391 -25.90 1.27 -12.90
CA LYS A 391 -24.58 1.66 -13.42
C LYS A 391 -23.88 2.64 -12.49
N VAL A 392 -22.56 2.68 -12.58
CA VAL A 392 -21.72 3.68 -11.92
C VAL A 392 -20.87 4.37 -12.99
N HIS A 393 -21.14 5.66 -13.17
CA HIS A 393 -20.42 6.53 -14.10
C HIS A 393 -19.26 7.21 -13.39
N ASP A 394 -18.03 6.72 -13.56
CA ASP A 394 -16.84 7.15 -12.84
C ASP A 394 -15.74 7.72 -13.75
N ASP A 395 -16.13 8.61 -14.68
CA ASP A 395 -15.23 9.30 -15.61
C ASP A 395 -14.05 9.99 -14.91
N TYR A 396 -14.26 10.50 -13.68
CA TYR A 396 -13.21 11.09 -12.85
C TYR A 396 -12.10 10.10 -12.50
N ARG A 397 -12.43 8.80 -12.34
CA ARG A 397 -11.45 7.73 -12.07
C ARG A 397 -10.73 7.35 -13.36
N ILE A 398 -11.42 7.33 -14.48
CA ILE A 398 -10.83 7.13 -15.82
C ILE A 398 -9.80 8.24 -16.11
N ASP A 399 -10.16 9.52 -15.89
CA ASP A 399 -9.23 10.65 -16.08
C ASP A 399 -8.01 10.52 -15.16
N TYR A 400 -8.22 10.21 -13.88
CA TYR A 400 -7.15 10.02 -12.92
C TYR A 400 -6.15 8.95 -13.38
N TRP A 401 -6.63 7.73 -13.68
CA TRP A 401 -5.73 6.65 -14.11
C TRP A 401 -5.12 6.89 -15.49
N SER A 402 -5.85 7.50 -16.41
CA SER A 402 -5.32 7.86 -17.73
C SER A 402 -4.08 8.75 -17.60
N ARG A 403 -4.14 9.80 -16.77
CA ARG A 403 -3.01 10.72 -16.54
C ARG A 403 -1.85 10.04 -15.82
N HIS A 404 -2.12 9.16 -14.84
CA HIS A 404 -1.07 8.42 -14.14
C HIS A 404 -0.39 7.39 -15.04
N LEU A 405 -1.13 6.67 -15.89
CA LEU A 405 -0.55 5.76 -16.89
C LEU A 405 0.32 6.48 -17.91
N GLN A 406 -0.05 7.71 -18.32
CA GLN A 406 0.81 8.53 -19.18
C GLN A 406 2.11 8.90 -18.48
N ALA A 407 2.08 9.24 -17.19
CA ALA A 407 3.27 9.54 -16.40
C ALA A 407 4.19 8.32 -16.23
N ILE A 408 3.61 7.13 -15.96
CA ILE A 408 4.34 5.85 -15.91
C ILE A 408 5.00 5.57 -17.27
N HIS A 409 4.24 5.68 -18.35
CA HIS A 409 4.77 5.46 -19.69
C HIS A 409 5.94 6.41 -19.99
N ARG A 410 5.81 7.69 -19.59
CA ARG A 410 6.90 8.65 -19.77
C ARG A 410 8.14 8.29 -18.95
N ALA A 411 8.00 7.78 -17.75
CA ALA A 411 9.13 7.27 -16.97
C ALA A 411 9.82 6.09 -17.68
N ILE A 412 9.04 5.15 -18.22
CA ILE A 412 9.56 4.00 -19.01
C ILE A 412 10.32 4.47 -20.26
N GLU A 413 9.80 5.47 -20.98
CA GLU A 413 10.51 6.07 -22.14
C GLU A 413 11.86 6.68 -21.75
N LEU A 414 12.00 7.14 -20.52
CA LEU A 414 13.24 7.69 -19.96
C LEU A 414 14.17 6.61 -19.39
N GLY A 415 13.84 5.31 -19.53
CA GLY A 415 14.69 4.19 -19.16
C GLY A 415 14.37 3.56 -17.81
N VAL A 416 13.33 3.99 -17.13
CA VAL A 416 12.92 3.42 -15.83
C VAL A 416 12.32 2.03 -16.02
N ASP A 417 12.75 1.05 -15.23
CA ASP A 417 12.24 -0.34 -15.27
C ASP A 417 10.94 -0.48 -14.45
N VAL A 418 9.81 -0.14 -15.07
CA VAL A 418 8.47 -0.37 -14.48
C VAL A 418 7.84 -1.57 -15.17
N ARG A 419 7.48 -2.59 -14.39
CA ARG A 419 7.05 -3.91 -14.89
C ARG A 419 5.57 -4.19 -14.74
N GLY A 420 4.79 -3.31 -14.11
CA GLY A 420 3.35 -3.53 -13.94
C GLY A 420 2.60 -2.36 -13.32
N PHE A 421 1.28 -2.40 -13.51
CA PHE A 421 0.33 -1.46 -12.93
C PHE A 421 -0.85 -2.24 -12.35
N LEU A 422 -0.99 -2.22 -11.02
CA LEU A 422 -2.02 -2.93 -10.25
C LEU A 422 -2.79 -1.90 -9.40
N PRO A 423 -3.74 -1.15 -10.00
CA PRO A 423 -4.44 -0.09 -9.30
C PRO A 423 -5.18 -0.57 -8.05
N TRP A 424 -5.35 0.33 -7.10
CA TRP A 424 -6.19 0.16 -5.93
C TRP A 424 -7.57 0.75 -6.22
N SER A 425 -8.60 -0.09 -6.33
CA SER A 425 -8.66 -1.54 -6.06
C SER A 425 -9.48 -2.25 -7.15
N PHE A 426 -9.49 -3.59 -7.11
CA PHE A 426 -10.32 -4.37 -8.04
C PHE A 426 -11.81 -4.17 -7.76
N VAL A 427 -12.27 -4.55 -6.57
CA VAL A 427 -13.63 -4.29 -6.08
C VAL A 427 -13.60 -3.11 -5.11
N ASP A 428 -14.74 -2.51 -4.82
CA ASP A 428 -14.83 -1.58 -3.70
C ASP A 428 -14.45 -2.30 -2.42
N VAL A 429 -13.50 -1.73 -1.71
CA VAL A 429 -12.93 -2.28 -0.48
C VAL A 429 -13.38 -1.47 0.74
N LEU A 430 -13.32 -2.07 1.90
CA LEU A 430 -13.44 -1.35 3.16
C LEU A 430 -12.30 -0.33 3.29
N SER A 431 -12.61 0.96 3.10
CA SER A 431 -11.60 2.01 3.35
C SER A 431 -11.25 2.05 4.83
N THR A 432 -9.96 1.97 5.15
CA THR A 432 -9.43 1.83 6.52
C THR A 432 -9.95 2.88 7.51
N SER A 433 -10.37 4.06 7.05
CA SER A 433 -10.80 5.17 7.91
C SER A 433 -12.14 5.79 7.50
N ASN A 434 -12.75 5.33 6.40
CA ASN A 434 -13.91 5.99 5.80
C ASN A 434 -14.99 5.00 5.33
N GLY A 435 -14.90 3.72 5.69
CA GLY A 435 -15.90 2.73 5.32
C GLY A 435 -16.11 2.62 3.81
N TYR A 436 -17.36 2.42 3.38
CA TYR A 436 -17.75 2.33 1.97
C TYR A 436 -18.19 3.67 1.35
N GLN A 437 -18.19 4.77 2.10
CA GLN A 437 -18.41 6.08 1.50
C GLN A 437 -17.24 6.53 0.61
N LYS A 438 -16.04 5.98 0.81
CA LYS A 438 -14.84 6.25 0.01
C LYS A 438 -14.47 5.03 -0.80
N ARG A 439 -14.89 5.01 -2.06
CA ARG A 439 -14.77 3.86 -2.96
C ARG A 439 -13.60 4.01 -3.91
N TYR A 440 -12.97 2.88 -4.23
CA TYR A 440 -11.77 2.83 -5.07
C TYR A 440 -11.90 1.84 -6.24
N GLY A 441 -12.83 0.89 -6.15
CA GLY A 441 -12.90 -0.27 -7.05
C GLY A 441 -13.17 0.05 -8.51
N LEU A 442 -12.70 -0.83 -9.39
CA LEU A 442 -13.19 -0.99 -10.76
C LEU A 442 -14.60 -1.59 -10.77
N VAL A 443 -14.92 -2.38 -9.76
CA VAL A 443 -16.22 -3.05 -9.58
C VAL A 443 -16.87 -2.47 -8.32
N TYR A 444 -18.08 -1.96 -8.46
CA TYR A 444 -18.90 -1.53 -7.35
C TYR A 444 -19.42 -2.73 -6.58
N VAL A 445 -19.33 -2.70 -5.26
CA VAL A 445 -19.95 -3.67 -4.37
C VAL A 445 -21.22 -3.04 -3.81
N ASN A 446 -22.37 -3.67 -4.06
CA ASN A 446 -23.67 -3.12 -3.66
C ASN A 446 -23.91 -3.28 -2.16
N ARG A 447 -23.27 -2.39 -1.41
CA ARG A 447 -23.42 -2.17 0.04
C ARG A 447 -23.08 -0.73 0.39
N ASP A 448 -23.45 -0.28 1.57
CA ASP A 448 -22.91 0.93 2.22
C ASP A 448 -22.40 0.59 3.64
N ASP A 449 -22.18 1.61 4.46
CA ASP A 449 -21.66 1.41 5.81
C ASP A 449 -22.69 0.81 6.77
N GLU A 450 -23.97 1.11 6.59
CA GLU A 450 -25.07 0.71 7.47
C GLU A 450 -25.80 -0.54 6.97
N ASP A 451 -25.85 -0.74 5.63
CA ASP A 451 -26.62 -1.79 4.98
C ASP A 451 -25.77 -2.64 4.04
N ILE A 452 -25.69 -3.94 4.31
CA ILE A 452 -24.91 -4.92 3.52
C ILE A 452 -25.57 -5.18 2.16
N LYS A 453 -26.89 -4.99 2.02
CA LYS A 453 -27.67 -5.27 0.80
C LYS A 453 -27.40 -6.69 0.27
N ASP A 454 -27.21 -6.82 -1.04
CA ASP A 454 -26.95 -8.10 -1.71
C ASP A 454 -25.49 -8.35 -2.09
N LEU A 455 -24.60 -7.37 -1.86
CA LEU A 455 -23.18 -7.43 -2.19
C LEU A 455 -22.91 -7.71 -3.69
N ALA A 456 -23.86 -7.40 -4.58
CA ALA A 456 -23.72 -7.63 -6.01
C ALA A 456 -22.49 -6.89 -6.58
N ARG A 457 -21.84 -7.53 -7.57
CA ARG A 457 -20.67 -6.97 -8.28
C ARG A 457 -21.16 -6.25 -9.53
N ILE A 458 -21.00 -4.94 -9.58
CA ILE A 458 -21.44 -4.09 -10.70
C ILE A 458 -20.18 -3.43 -11.31
N PRO A 459 -19.71 -3.89 -12.49
CA PRO A 459 -18.60 -3.24 -13.18
C PRO A 459 -18.91 -1.78 -13.49
N LYS A 460 -17.99 -0.88 -13.13
CA LYS A 460 -18.12 0.56 -13.38
C LYS A 460 -17.66 0.91 -14.80
N ASP A 461 -17.85 2.15 -15.24
CA ASP A 461 -17.35 2.59 -16.54
C ASP A 461 -15.82 2.46 -16.63
N SER A 462 -15.11 2.69 -15.53
CA SER A 462 -13.66 2.49 -15.43
C SER A 462 -13.22 1.04 -15.64
N PHE A 463 -14.06 0.03 -15.32
CA PHE A 463 -13.76 -1.36 -15.60
C PHE A 463 -13.65 -1.61 -17.12
N TYR A 464 -14.63 -1.17 -17.89
CA TYR A 464 -14.67 -1.35 -19.34
C TYR A 464 -13.59 -0.51 -20.05
N TRP A 465 -13.26 0.66 -19.50
CA TRP A 465 -12.14 1.44 -19.98
C TRP A 465 -10.82 0.71 -19.74
N TYR A 466 -10.60 0.17 -18.53
CA TYR A 466 -9.37 -0.53 -18.18
C TYR A 466 -9.20 -1.83 -18.97
N GLN A 467 -10.30 -2.56 -19.23
CA GLN A 467 -10.33 -3.72 -20.14
C GLN A 467 -9.76 -3.36 -21.52
N LYS A 468 -10.15 -2.20 -22.07
CA LYS A 468 -9.63 -1.73 -23.37
C LYS A 468 -8.15 -1.34 -23.29
N VAL A 469 -7.70 -0.72 -22.19
CA VAL A 469 -6.28 -0.41 -21.94
C VAL A 469 -5.46 -1.69 -21.96
N ILE A 470 -5.88 -2.72 -21.23
CA ILE A 470 -5.19 -4.02 -21.18
C ILE A 470 -5.17 -4.70 -22.54
N ALA A 471 -6.31 -4.80 -23.21
CA ALA A 471 -6.44 -5.47 -24.52
C ALA A 471 -5.54 -4.83 -25.60
N THR A 472 -5.28 -3.54 -25.51
CA THR A 472 -4.42 -2.82 -26.43
C THR A 472 -2.99 -2.66 -25.96
N ASN A 473 -2.67 -3.07 -24.73
CA ASN A 473 -1.40 -2.84 -24.02
C ASN A 473 -0.95 -1.37 -24.10
N GLN A 474 -1.90 -0.45 -24.09
CA GLN A 474 -1.64 0.97 -24.31
C GLN A 474 -1.71 1.75 -23.01
N ARG A 475 -0.95 2.86 -22.97
CA ARG A 475 -0.97 3.83 -21.86
C ARG A 475 -2.34 4.47 -21.59
N SER A 476 -3.17 4.60 -22.63
CA SER A 476 -4.57 5.05 -22.59
C SER A 476 -5.18 4.94 -23.98
N PRO A 477 -6.39 4.40 -24.18
CA PRO A 477 -7.18 4.69 -25.36
C PRO A 477 -7.44 6.18 -25.36
N LEU A 478 -7.17 6.85 -26.48
CA LEU A 478 -7.43 8.28 -26.64
C LEU A 478 -8.82 8.62 -26.11
N SER A 479 -8.89 9.56 -25.16
CA SER A 479 -10.14 10.05 -24.60
C SER A 479 -11.02 10.60 -25.72
N GLY A 480 -12.04 9.83 -26.07
CA GLY A 480 -13.20 10.41 -26.74
C GLY A 480 -13.96 11.23 -25.72
N THR A 481 -13.86 12.53 -25.82
CA THR A 481 -14.84 13.55 -25.46
C THR A 481 -15.30 13.68 -24.01
N GLY A 482 -15.15 14.87 -23.47
CA GLY A 482 -16.04 15.43 -22.47
C GLY A 482 -15.33 16.08 -21.30
N LYS A 483 -14.91 17.30 -21.47
CA LYS A 483 -14.65 18.20 -20.35
C LYS A 483 -15.93 18.35 -19.53
N ARG A 484 -16.06 17.61 -18.44
CA ARG A 484 -16.82 18.08 -17.28
C ARG A 484 -15.81 18.68 -16.31
N LYS A 485 -15.92 19.99 -16.09
CA LYS A 485 -15.26 20.68 -15.00
C LYS A 485 -15.77 20.05 -13.71
N LEU A 486 -14.84 19.69 -12.82
CA LEU A 486 -15.15 19.50 -11.42
C LEU A 486 -15.56 20.87 -10.86
N GLU A 487 -16.85 21.11 -10.67
CA GLU A 487 -17.37 22.21 -9.86
C GLU A 487 -17.39 21.83 -8.39
#